data_9e834f8e0695f279eeac1a82afff9a49
#
_entry.id   9e834f8e0695f279eeac1a82afff9a49
#
_cell.length_a   1.000
_cell.length_b   1.000
_cell.length_c   1.000
_cell.angle_alpha   90.00
_cell.angle_beta   90.00
_cell.angle_gamma   90.00
#
_symmetry.space_group_name_H-M   'P 1'
#
loop_
_entity.id
_entity.type
_entity.pdbx_description
1 polymer ?
#
loop_
_entity_poly.entity_id
_entity_poly.type
_entity_poly.pdbx_seq_one_letter_code
_entity_poly.pdbx_strand_id
1 'polypeptide(L)'
;VINSIIRSTNRQTPVPEEAFVSLETFHKMLQDFYKYYSSQRANKLYYERRSKEFTGFGSERIEKNRVVNLHSQIRSFVSIILGEPQLALSNNPTSILKEHKEKIFISDHKHIAYYFPSLLLYNFHLLTRKKKKYKDVNYAKYWICWIVRVLSMDSINVGMLNSSKTERNIEKAINIIDDYSNMKELFDRAINIFDKAKQLHREENTRQLNEQLVRLRSFRDIVNKCLINELK
;
A
#
# COMPACT_ATOMS: atom_id res chain seq x y z
N VAL A 1 -14.63 11.16 26.98
CA VAL A 1 -15.08 12.53 27.27
C VAL A 1 -14.55 13.51 26.21
N ILE A 2 -13.23 13.62 25.95
CA ILE A 2 -12.65 14.55 24.96
C ILE A 2 -13.18 14.30 23.55
N ASN A 3 -13.30 13.03 23.11
CA ASN A 3 -13.81 12.67 21.78
C ASN A 3 -15.32 12.99 21.62
N SER A 4 -16.11 12.93 22.68
CA SER A 4 -17.52 13.33 22.65
C SER A 4 -17.69 14.85 22.59
N ILE A 5 -16.81 15.59 23.26
CA ILE A 5 -16.80 17.07 23.23
C ILE A 5 -16.43 17.56 21.80
N ILE A 6 -15.41 16.97 21.18
CA ILE A 6 -15.03 17.32 19.79
C ILE A 6 -16.18 17.06 18.81
N ARG A 7 -16.95 15.96 19.01
CA ARG A 7 -18.14 15.69 18.18
C ARG A 7 -19.30 16.65 18.40
N SER A 8 -19.45 17.17 19.61
CA SER A 8 -20.60 18.02 19.98
C SER A 8 -20.38 19.52 19.69
N THR A 9 -19.14 20.01 19.75
CA THR A 9 -18.82 21.44 19.59
C THR A 9 -18.62 21.89 18.15
N ASN A 10 -18.37 20.97 17.20
CA ASN A 10 -18.12 21.31 15.80
C ASN A 10 -19.36 21.22 14.91
N ARG A 11 -20.48 21.83 15.31
CA ARG A 11 -21.66 21.95 14.43
C ARG A 11 -21.49 22.97 13.29
N GLN A 12 -20.46 23.81 13.32
CA GLN A 12 -20.27 24.89 12.34
C GLN A 12 -19.29 24.56 11.20
N THR A 13 -18.40 23.55 11.39
CA THR A 13 -17.52 23.09 10.32
C THR A 13 -17.57 21.56 10.30
N PRO A 14 -17.99 20.93 9.18
CA PRO A 14 -18.00 19.47 9.09
C PRO A 14 -16.58 18.97 9.32
N VAL A 15 -16.33 18.26 10.41
CA VAL A 15 -15.06 17.56 10.64
C VAL A 15 -15.03 16.39 9.65
N PRO A 16 -14.04 16.30 8.76
CA PRO A 16 -13.92 15.18 7.86
C PRO A 16 -13.95 13.86 8.62
N GLU A 17 -14.68 12.86 8.11
CA GLU A 17 -14.78 11.51 8.71
C GLU A 17 -13.39 10.90 8.99
N GLU A 18 -12.41 11.23 8.14
CA GLU A 18 -11.00 10.84 8.30
C GLU A 18 -10.37 11.35 9.62
N ALA A 19 -10.81 12.51 10.11
CA ALA A 19 -10.31 13.04 11.39
C ALA A 19 -10.83 12.22 12.58
N PHE A 20 -12.01 11.61 12.49
CA PHE A 20 -12.53 10.71 13.53
C PHE A 20 -11.82 9.35 13.47
N VAL A 21 -11.61 8.79 12.28
CA VAL A 21 -10.85 7.56 12.08
C VAL A 21 -9.45 7.71 12.68
N SER A 22 -8.79 8.85 12.49
CA SER A 22 -7.46 9.11 13.03
C SER A 22 -7.37 9.11 14.56
N LEU A 23 -8.51 9.25 15.27
CA LEU A 23 -8.58 9.24 16.73
C LEU A 23 -8.78 7.83 17.31
N GLU A 24 -9.10 6.84 16.49
CA GLU A 24 -9.33 5.47 16.94
C GLU A 24 -8.06 4.85 17.53
N THR A 25 -8.24 3.93 18.47
CA THR A 25 -7.15 3.23 19.14
C THR A 25 -6.25 2.50 18.17
N PHE A 26 -6.82 1.89 17.12
CA PHE A 26 -6.06 1.21 16.06
C PHE A 26 -5.00 2.11 15.42
N HIS A 27 -5.38 3.35 15.07
CA HIS A 27 -4.45 4.28 14.41
C HIS A 27 -3.34 4.80 15.34
N LYS A 28 -3.61 4.89 16.65
CA LYS A 28 -2.56 5.19 17.63
C LYS A 28 -1.55 4.04 17.71
N MET A 29 -2.05 2.80 17.84
CA MET A 29 -1.20 1.61 17.88
C MET A 29 -0.43 1.40 16.58
N LEU A 30 -1.04 1.71 15.43
CA LEU A 30 -0.37 1.67 14.14
C LEU A 30 0.78 2.69 14.07
N GLN A 31 0.58 3.92 14.56
CA GLN A 31 1.63 4.95 14.64
C GLN A 31 2.80 4.50 15.52
N ASP A 32 2.51 3.93 16.69
CA ASP A 32 3.53 3.40 17.60
C ASP A 32 4.28 2.22 16.98
N PHE A 33 3.56 1.34 16.26
CA PHE A 33 4.17 0.25 15.50
C PHE A 33 5.13 0.76 14.43
N TYR A 34 4.73 1.74 13.61
CA TYR A 34 5.60 2.34 12.61
C TYR A 34 6.86 2.94 13.25
N LYS A 35 6.71 3.68 14.34
CA LYS A 35 7.82 4.28 15.07
C LYS A 35 8.81 3.23 15.57
N TYR A 36 8.32 2.18 16.24
CA TYR A 36 9.15 1.12 16.79
C TYR A 36 9.78 0.27 15.68
N TYR A 37 8.97 -0.23 14.76
CA TYR A 37 9.41 -1.16 13.72
C TYR A 37 10.38 -0.52 12.72
N SER A 38 10.15 0.75 12.36
CA SER A 38 11.04 1.52 11.51
C SER A 38 12.36 1.91 12.18
N SER A 39 12.39 2.05 13.52
CA SER A 39 13.63 2.41 14.22
C SER A 39 14.75 1.39 14.05
N GLN A 40 14.39 0.14 13.79
CA GLN A 40 15.30 -0.99 13.61
C GLN A 40 15.75 -1.20 12.15
N ARG A 41 15.33 -0.31 11.22
CA ARG A 41 15.54 -0.47 9.77
C ARG A 41 16.18 0.75 9.14
N ALA A 42 16.94 0.51 8.06
CA ALA A 42 17.54 1.60 7.27
C ALA A 42 16.46 2.47 6.58
N ASN A 43 15.38 1.85 6.11
CA ASN A 43 14.28 2.51 5.43
C ASN A 43 13.16 2.87 6.43
N LYS A 44 13.36 3.98 7.17
CA LYS A 44 12.38 4.46 8.15
C LYS A 44 11.15 5.04 7.47
N LEU A 45 9.95 4.58 7.89
CA LEU A 45 8.65 5.13 7.51
C LEU A 45 7.94 5.70 8.74
N TYR A 46 7.11 6.70 8.53
CA TYR A 46 6.39 7.43 9.58
C TYR A 46 4.90 7.43 9.25
N TYR A 47 4.07 6.90 10.12
CA TYR A 47 2.62 6.97 9.96
C TYR A 47 2.09 8.30 10.49
N GLU A 48 1.57 9.14 9.58
CA GLU A 48 1.00 10.44 9.93
C GLU A 48 -0.48 10.27 10.28
N ARG A 49 -0.76 10.25 11.57
CA ARG A 49 -2.11 10.16 12.09
C ARG A 49 -2.84 11.51 12.05
N ARG A 50 -2.14 12.58 12.34
CA ARG A 50 -2.67 13.94 12.32
C ARG A 50 -2.08 14.70 11.14
N SER A 51 -2.90 15.44 10.42
CA SER A 51 -2.44 16.25 9.29
C SER A 51 -1.27 17.14 9.67
N LYS A 52 -0.21 17.12 8.84
CA LYS A 52 1.01 17.92 9.01
C LYS A 52 1.84 17.62 10.27
N GLU A 53 1.67 16.46 10.89
CA GLU A 53 2.39 16.05 12.09
C GLU A 53 3.92 16.04 11.87
N PHE A 54 4.37 15.64 10.67
CA PHE A 54 5.80 15.55 10.30
C PHE A 54 6.28 16.65 9.36
N THR A 55 5.40 17.58 8.97
CA THR A 55 5.74 18.68 8.05
C THR A 55 5.53 20.06 8.70
N GLY A 56 5.18 20.12 9.99
CA GLY A 56 4.95 21.34 10.76
C GLY A 56 6.23 22.08 11.14
N PHE A 57 6.11 23.34 11.55
CA PHE A 57 7.20 24.15 12.08
C PHE A 57 7.84 23.46 13.30
N GLY A 58 9.18 23.26 13.26
CA GLY A 58 9.95 22.69 14.38
C GLY A 58 10.16 21.18 14.35
N SER A 59 9.60 20.44 13.40
CA SER A 59 9.94 19.02 13.19
C SER A 59 11.22 18.85 12.37
N GLU A 60 12.04 17.84 12.68
CA GLU A 60 13.07 17.39 11.74
C GLU A 60 12.43 17.18 10.36
N ARG A 61 13.09 17.69 9.33
CA ARG A 61 12.55 17.68 7.96
C ARG A 61 12.52 16.26 7.41
N ILE A 62 11.43 15.55 7.66
CA ILE A 62 11.23 14.20 7.16
C ILE A 62 10.91 14.25 5.66
N GLU A 63 11.57 13.40 4.89
CA GLU A 63 11.33 13.26 3.46
C GLU A 63 9.87 12.84 3.21
N LYS A 64 9.11 13.62 2.42
CA LYS A 64 7.67 13.43 2.19
C LYS A 64 7.29 11.99 1.81
N ASN A 65 8.15 11.30 1.06
CA ASN A 65 7.89 9.93 0.62
C ASN A 65 8.06 8.88 1.73
N ARG A 66 8.59 9.27 2.89
CA ARG A 66 8.66 8.44 4.10
C ARG A 66 7.42 8.59 4.98
N VAL A 67 6.58 9.58 4.70
CA VAL A 67 5.37 9.85 5.47
C VAL A 67 4.19 9.13 4.84
N VAL A 68 3.56 8.26 5.61
CA VAL A 68 2.39 7.47 5.22
C VAL A 68 1.17 8.07 5.93
N ASN A 69 0.34 8.81 5.21
CA ASN A 69 -0.92 9.32 5.73
C ASN A 69 -2.07 8.31 5.53
N LEU A 70 -3.23 8.58 6.11
CA LEU A 70 -4.42 7.70 6.05
C LEU A 70 -4.78 7.33 4.60
N HIS A 71 -4.81 8.28 3.68
CA HIS A 71 -5.17 8.03 2.28
C HIS A 71 -4.16 7.11 1.57
N SER A 72 -2.88 7.32 1.78
CA SER A 72 -1.84 6.45 1.22
C SER A 72 -1.88 5.06 1.86
N GLN A 73 -2.20 4.96 3.16
CA GLN A 73 -2.37 3.69 3.85
C GLN A 73 -3.54 2.87 3.29
N ILE A 74 -4.70 3.49 3.08
CA ILE A 74 -5.87 2.85 2.47
C ILE A 74 -5.51 2.32 1.07
N ARG A 75 -4.92 3.15 0.22
CA ARG A 75 -4.54 2.77 -1.14
C ARG A 75 -3.52 1.63 -1.18
N SER A 76 -2.50 1.69 -0.34
CA SER A 76 -1.48 0.65 -0.26
C SER A 76 -2.06 -0.68 0.23
N PHE A 77 -2.90 -0.65 1.25
CA PHE A 77 -3.53 -1.85 1.80
C PHE A 77 -4.48 -2.50 0.79
N VAL A 78 -5.39 -1.71 0.19
CA VAL A 78 -6.34 -2.25 -0.80
C VAL A 78 -5.63 -2.83 -2.01
N SER A 79 -4.64 -2.13 -2.54
CA SER A 79 -3.92 -2.60 -3.73
C SER A 79 -3.10 -3.85 -3.47
N ILE A 80 -2.38 -3.92 -2.36
CA ILE A 80 -1.34 -4.92 -2.13
C ILE A 80 -1.84 -6.06 -1.26
N ILE A 81 -2.59 -5.77 -0.19
CA ILE A 81 -3.11 -6.81 0.71
C ILE A 81 -4.42 -7.41 0.18
N LEU A 82 -5.39 -6.55 -0.18
CA LEU A 82 -6.66 -7.04 -0.76
C LEU A 82 -6.50 -7.48 -2.23
N GLY A 83 -5.40 -7.11 -2.89
CA GLY A 83 -5.14 -7.44 -4.28
C GLY A 83 -6.08 -6.74 -5.27
N GLU A 84 -6.45 -5.50 -4.97
CA GLU A 84 -7.35 -4.66 -5.79
C GLU A 84 -6.63 -3.36 -6.26
N PRO A 85 -5.51 -3.48 -7.02
CA PRO A 85 -4.71 -2.30 -7.41
C PRO A 85 -5.48 -1.30 -8.28
N GLN A 86 -6.47 -1.76 -9.07
CA GLN A 86 -7.33 -0.89 -9.86
C GLN A 86 -8.17 0.06 -8.99
N LEU A 87 -8.64 -0.38 -7.82
CA LEU A 87 -9.41 0.47 -6.90
C LEU A 87 -8.55 1.61 -6.34
N ALA A 88 -7.29 1.32 -6.01
CA ALA A 88 -6.36 2.35 -5.53
C ALA A 88 -6.10 3.47 -6.55
N LEU A 89 -6.30 3.20 -7.85
CA LEU A 89 -6.12 4.14 -8.96
C LEU A 89 -7.41 4.85 -9.36
N SER A 90 -8.56 4.20 -9.17
CA SER A 90 -9.85 4.70 -9.69
C SER A 90 -10.69 5.39 -8.64
N ASN A 91 -10.60 4.97 -7.37
CA ASN A 91 -11.53 5.40 -6.35
C ASN A 91 -10.90 6.38 -5.35
N ASN A 92 -11.75 7.21 -4.74
CA ASN A 92 -11.35 8.04 -3.61
C ASN A 92 -11.09 7.14 -2.38
N PRO A 93 -10.01 7.36 -1.60
CA PRO A 93 -9.71 6.57 -0.39
C PRO A 93 -10.87 6.47 0.61
N THR A 94 -11.62 7.55 0.79
CA THR A 94 -12.78 7.57 1.70
C THR A 94 -13.90 6.63 1.20
N SER A 95 -14.16 6.61 -0.12
CA SER A 95 -15.12 5.67 -0.72
C SER A 95 -14.65 4.23 -0.57
N ILE A 96 -13.36 3.97 -0.82
CA ILE A 96 -12.76 2.65 -0.61
C ILE A 96 -12.94 2.18 0.84
N LEU A 97 -12.68 3.07 1.81
CA LEU A 97 -12.82 2.75 3.23
C LEU A 97 -14.28 2.40 3.59
N LYS A 98 -15.27 3.13 3.04
CA LYS A 98 -16.69 2.84 3.24
C LYS A 98 -17.10 1.48 2.67
N GLU A 99 -16.66 1.18 1.45
CA GLU A 99 -16.97 -0.08 0.76
C GLU A 99 -16.31 -1.30 1.42
N HIS A 100 -15.13 -1.12 2.01
CA HIS A 100 -14.31 -2.20 2.58
C HIS A 100 -14.12 -2.09 4.11
N LYS A 101 -15.03 -1.41 4.82
CA LYS A 101 -14.94 -1.19 6.27
C LYS A 101 -14.76 -2.47 7.09
N GLU A 102 -15.29 -3.61 6.59
CA GLU A 102 -15.18 -4.92 7.24
C GLU A 102 -13.83 -5.62 6.98
N LYS A 103 -12.93 -5.02 6.19
CA LYS A 103 -11.64 -5.58 5.78
C LYS A 103 -10.46 -4.67 6.06
N ILE A 104 -10.70 -3.40 6.38
CA ILE A 104 -9.65 -2.38 6.55
C ILE A 104 -9.73 -1.83 7.97
N PHE A 105 -8.59 -1.70 8.64
CA PHE A 105 -8.45 -1.17 9.99
C PHE A 105 -9.24 -1.94 11.04
N ILE A 106 -9.32 -3.27 10.88
CA ILE A 106 -9.95 -4.15 11.87
C ILE A 106 -9.05 -4.24 13.10
N SER A 107 -9.65 -4.14 14.28
CA SER A 107 -8.95 -3.97 15.56
C SER A 107 -7.94 -5.07 15.91
N ASP A 108 -8.17 -6.29 15.46
CA ASP A 108 -7.32 -7.46 15.72
C ASP A 108 -6.27 -7.72 14.62
N HIS A 109 -6.30 -6.96 13.50
CA HIS A 109 -5.30 -7.10 12.45
C HIS A 109 -3.89 -6.79 12.98
N LYS A 110 -2.92 -7.60 12.58
CA LYS A 110 -1.51 -7.32 12.81
C LYS A 110 -1.06 -6.07 12.07
N HIS A 111 -0.47 -5.11 12.76
CA HIS A 111 -0.07 -3.81 12.20
C HIS A 111 1.00 -3.95 11.09
N ILE A 112 1.77 -5.03 11.10
CA ILE A 112 2.74 -5.33 10.03
C ILE A 112 2.08 -5.48 8.65
N ALA A 113 0.80 -5.91 8.59
CA ALA A 113 0.03 -6.00 7.35
C ALA A 113 -0.26 -4.63 6.73
N TYR A 114 -0.16 -3.57 7.51
CA TYR A 114 -0.28 -2.17 7.06
C TYR A 114 1.07 -1.55 6.75
N TYR A 115 2.11 -1.92 7.48
CA TYR A 115 3.48 -1.45 7.26
C TYR A 115 4.07 -1.97 5.95
N PHE A 116 3.94 -3.27 5.69
CA PHE A 116 4.53 -3.94 4.53
C PHE A 116 4.16 -3.32 3.18
N PRO A 117 2.86 -3.07 2.84
CA PRO A 117 2.51 -2.44 1.59
C PRO A 117 3.05 -1.02 1.44
N SER A 118 3.17 -0.28 2.53
CA SER A 118 3.78 1.06 2.51
C SER A 118 5.29 0.98 2.26
N LEU A 119 5.97 -0.02 2.82
CA LEU A 119 7.38 -0.28 2.57
C LEU A 119 7.64 -0.65 1.10
N LEU A 120 6.79 -1.47 0.48
CA LEU A 120 6.89 -1.79 -0.95
C LEU A 120 6.77 -0.55 -1.83
N LEU A 121 5.80 0.33 -1.56
CA LEU A 121 5.64 1.58 -2.30
C LEU A 121 6.85 2.51 -2.11
N TYR A 122 7.40 2.59 -0.92
CA TYR A 122 8.59 3.38 -0.66
C TYR A 122 9.82 2.82 -1.40
N ASN A 123 10.05 1.51 -1.36
CA ASN A 123 11.13 0.85 -2.08
C ASN A 123 11.00 1.05 -3.60
N PHE A 124 9.79 0.93 -4.14
CA PHE A 124 9.53 1.25 -5.55
C PHE A 124 9.89 2.71 -5.86
N HIS A 125 9.52 3.65 -4.99
CA HIS A 125 9.90 5.06 -5.14
C HIS A 125 11.43 5.25 -5.15
N LEU A 126 12.18 4.55 -4.30
CA LEU A 126 13.65 4.61 -4.32
C LEU A 126 14.23 4.14 -5.65
N LEU A 127 13.64 3.11 -6.28
CA LEU A 127 14.04 2.64 -7.60
C LEU A 127 13.70 3.64 -8.70
N THR A 128 12.54 4.30 -8.64
CA THR A 128 12.13 5.33 -9.61
C THR A 128 13.07 6.53 -9.64
N ARG A 129 13.70 6.86 -8.50
CA ARG A 129 14.72 7.93 -8.43
C ARG A 129 16.02 7.55 -9.12
N LYS A 130 16.36 6.26 -9.18
CA LYS A 130 17.66 5.78 -9.64
C LYS A 130 17.66 5.38 -11.13
N LYS A 131 16.53 4.91 -11.69
CA LYS A 131 16.49 4.34 -13.05
C LYS A 131 15.22 4.71 -13.78
N LYS A 132 15.39 5.12 -15.06
CA LYS A 132 14.30 5.53 -15.96
C LYS A 132 13.21 4.46 -16.09
N LYS A 133 13.58 3.19 -16.25
CA LYS A 133 12.60 2.09 -16.44
C LYS A 133 11.53 2.02 -15.35
N TYR A 134 11.87 2.29 -14.08
CA TYR A 134 10.88 2.32 -12.99
C TYR A 134 10.05 3.60 -13.02
N LYS A 135 10.65 4.73 -13.46
CA LYS A 135 9.94 5.99 -13.63
C LYS A 135 8.87 5.87 -14.72
N ASP A 136 9.19 5.21 -15.83
CA ASP A 136 8.28 5.03 -16.96
C ASP A 136 7.04 4.17 -16.64
N VAL A 137 7.13 3.31 -15.62
CA VAL A 137 6.01 2.48 -15.13
C VAL A 137 5.39 2.98 -13.81
N ASN A 138 5.71 4.21 -13.37
CA ASN A 138 5.21 4.76 -12.10
C ASN A 138 3.68 4.88 -12.05
N TYR A 139 3.00 5.03 -13.18
CA TYR A 139 1.54 5.02 -13.30
C TYR A 139 0.93 3.68 -12.82
N ALA A 140 1.69 2.60 -12.88
CA ALA A 140 1.29 1.24 -12.50
C ALA A 140 1.86 0.80 -11.13
N LYS A 141 2.36 1.72 -10.30
CA LYS A 141 3.07 1.39 -9.05
C LYS A 141 2.31 0.42 -8.13
N TYR A 142 0.99 0.53 -8.03
CA TYR A 142 0.18 -0.35 -7.19
C TYR A 142 0.12 -1.78 -7.74
N TRP A 143 0.06 -1.94 -9.07
CA TRP A 143 0.11 -3.23 -9.73
C TRP A 143 1.47 -3.90 -9.52
N ILE A 144 2.54 -3.16 -9.76
CA ILE A 144 3.91 -3.67 -9.61
C ILE A 144 4.17 -4.08 -8.17
N CYS A 145 3.81 -3.25 -7.18
CA CYS A 145 3.96 -3.61 -5.78
C CYS A 145 3.08 -4.80 -5.37
N TRP A 146 1.87 -4.94 -5.92
CA TRP A 146 1.04 -6.12 -5.72
C TRP A 146 1.70 -7.39 -6.29
N ILE A 147 2.25 -7.34 -7.51
CA ILE A 147 2.98 -8.45 -8.11
C ILE A 147 4.20 -8.82 -7.26
N VAL A 148 4.99 -7.83 -6.81
CA VAL A 148 6.13 -8.07 -5.89
C VAL A 148 5.67 -8.80 -4.62
N ARG A 149 4.55 -8.40 -4.05
CA ARG A 149 3.96 -9.11 -2.90
C ARG A 149 3.67 -10.57 -3.22
N VAL A 150 3.08 -10.87 -4.38
CA VAL A 150 2.78 -12.25 -4.80
C VAL A 150 4.06 -13.07 -5.01
N LEU A 151 5.11 -12.46 -5.55
CA LEU A 151 6.41 -13.11 -5.77
C LEU A 151 7.23 -13.31 -4.50
N SER A 152 7.04 -12.47 -3.48
CA SER A 152 7.86 -12.46 -2.26
C SER A 152 7.30 -13.29 -1.12
N MET A 153 6.07 -13.76 -1.21
CA MET A 153 5.42 -14.51 -0.14
C MET A 153 4.26 -15.37 -0.63
N ASP A 154 3.95 -16.40 0.15
CA ASP A 154 2.76 -17.21 -0.02
C ASP A 154 1.49 -16.34 0.00
N SER A 155 0.38 -16.95 -0.46
CA SER A 155 -0.92 -16.28 -0.46
C SER A 155 -1.30 -15.72 0.92
N ILE A 156 -1.69 -14.45 0.97
CA ILE A 156 -2.28 -13.86 2.18
C ILE A 156 -3.77 -14.22 2.22
N ASN A 157 -4.17 -14.91 3.28
CA ASN A 157 -5.59 -14.99 3.61
C ASN A 157 -6.02 -13.72 4.37
N VAL A 158 -6.77 -12.85 3.69
CA VAL A 158 -7.24 -11.57 4.25
C VAL A 158 -8.08 -11.77 5.52
N GLY A 159 -8.83 -12.88 5.62
CA GLY A 159 -9.58 -13.24 6.83
C GLY A 159 -8.70 -13.69 8.01
N MET A 160 -7.38 -13.81 7.84
CA MET A 160 -6.42 -14.27 8.86
C MET A 160 -5.27 -13.28 9.10
N LEU A 161 -5.51 -11.98 8.89
CA LEU A 161 -4.49 -10.94 9.14
C LEU A 161 -4.14 -10.78 10.62
N ASN A 162 -4.91 -11.37 11.51
CA ASN A 162 -4.64 -11.45 12.95
C ASN A 162 -3.73 -12.63 13.33
N SER A 163 -3.45 -13.55 12.40
CA SER A 163 -2.72 -14.77 12.74
C SER A 163 -1.20 -14.55 12.79
N SER A 164 -0.53 -15.23 13.71
CA SER A 164 0.93 -15.26 13.80
C SER A 164 1.60 -15.92 12.58
N LYS A 165 0.89 -16.77 11.85
CA LYS A 165 1.39 -17.34 10.59
C LYS A 165 1.52 -16.26 9.53
N THR A 166 0.47 -15.43 9.35
CA THR A 166 0.48 -14.31 8.41
C THR A 166 1.57 -13.30 8.79
N GLU A 167 1.68 -12.97 10.08
CA GLU A 167 2.72 -12.07 10.58
C GLU A 167 4.13 -12.55 10.21
N ARG A 168 4.48 -13.81 10.51
CA ARG A 168 5.77 -14.41 10.13
C ARG A 168 6.02 -14.44 8.62
N ASN A 169 5.00 -14.70 7.81
CA ASN A 169 5.15 -14.68 6.35
C ASN A 169 5.46 -13.27 5.83
N ILE A 170 4.78 -12.25 6.38
CA ILE A 170 5.07 -10.85 6.04
C ILE A 170 6.49 -10.46 6.49
N GLU A 171 6.91 -10.86 7.69
CA GLU A 171 8.28 -10.60 8.17
C GLU A 171 9.35 -11.21 7.25
N LYS A 172 9.13 -12.45 6.80
CA LYS A 172 10.03 -13.08 5.82
C LYS A 172 10.10 -12.28 4.52
N ALA A 173 8.96 -11.86 3.99
CA ALA A 173 8.92 -11.03 2.79
C ALA A 173 9.63 -9.68 2.98
N ILE A 174 9.45 -9.03 4.14
CA ILE A 174 10.16 -7.80 4.48
C ILE A 174 11.68 -8.03 4.51
N ASN A 175 12.15 -9.12 5.12
CA ASN A 175 13.58 -9.43 5.16
C ASN A 175 14.18 -9.66 3.77
N ILE A 176 13.41 -10.26 2.84
CA ILE A 176 13.83 -10.40 1.44
C ILE A 176 13.99 -9.05 0.77
N ILE A 177 13.02 -8.14 0.95
CA ILE A 177 13.03 -6.83 0.29
C ILE A 177 13.91 -5.78 1.00
N ASP A 178 14.40 -6.04 2.19
CA ASP A 178 15.40 -5.19 2.85
C ASP A 178 16.78 -5.34 2.20
N ASP A 179 17.08 -6.49 1.60
CA ASP A 179 18.25 -6.64 0.74
C ASP A 179 17.98 -5.95 -0.61
N TYR A 180 18.86 -5.00 -0.97
CA TYR A 180 18.70 -4.19 -2.18
C TYR A 180 18.73 -5.03 -3.47
N SER A 181 19.55 -6.09 -3.52
CA SER A 181 19.68 -6.92 -4.71
C SER A 181 18.41 -7.74 -4.95
N ASN A 182 17.95 -8.42 -3.89
CA ASN A 182 16.71 -9.20 -3.92
C ASN A 182 15.49 -8.32 -4.22
N MET A 183 15.39 -7.16 -3.57
CA MET A 183 14.34 -6.18 -3.82
C MET A 183 14.33 -5.77 -5.30
N LYS A 184 15.49 -5.40 -5.85
CA LYS A 184 15.61 -4.98 -7.25
C LYS A 184 15.20 -6.10 -8.20
N GLU A 185 15.65 -7.33 -7.96
CA GLU A 185 15.28 -8.50 -8.78
C GLU A 185 13.76 -8.73 -8.78
N LEU A 186 13.12 -8.71 -7.60
CA LEU A 186 11.67 -8.86 -7.49
C LEU A 186 10.91 -7.78 -8.26
N PHE A 187 11.34 -6.52 -8.18
CA PHE A 187 10.72 -5.43 -8.93
C PHE A 187 10.96 -5.56 -10.44
N ASP A 188 12.14 -6.01 -10.87
CA ASP A 188 12.42 -6.27 -12.28
C ASP A 188 11.54 -7.40 -12.84
N ARG A 189 11.37 -8.49 -12.11
CA ARG A 189 10.44 -9.58 -12.46
C ARG A 189 9.00 -9.09 -12.51
N ALA A 190 8.58 -8.29 -11.52
CA ALA A 190 7.23 -7.74 -11.47
C ALA A 190 6.92 -6.83 -12.67
N ILE A 191 7.88 -6.01 -13.12
CA ILE A 191 7.74 -5.18 -14.32
C ILE A 191 7.61 -6.06 -15.56
N ASN A 192 8.42 -7.11 -15.69
CA ASN A 192 8.33 -8.02 -16.82
C ASN A 192 6.96 -8.72 -16.90
N ILE A 193 6.42 -9.18 -15.77
CA ILE A 193 5.08 -9.77 -15.71
C ILE A 193 4.01 -8.75 -16.09
N PHE A 194 4.11 -7.52 -15.59
CA PHE A 194 3.19 -6.44 -15.91
C PHE A 194 3.23 -6.07 -17.40
N ASP A 195 4.42 -6.02 -17.99
CA ASP A 195 4.58 -5.73 -19.43
C ASP A 195 4.05 -6.87 -20.33
N LYS A 196 4.27 -8.13 -19.96
CA LYS A 196 3.63 -9.29 -20.61
C LYS A 196 2.10 -9.19 -20.55
N ALA A 197 1.54 -8.86 -19.39
CA ALA A 197 0.09 -8.70 -19.23
C ALA A 197 -0.46 -7.55 -20.09
N LYS A 198 0.25 -6.43 -20.19
CA LYS A 198 -0.12 -5.33 -21.11
C LYS A 198 -0.12 -5.77 -22.57
N GLN A 199 0.89 -6.53 -22.97
CA GLN A 199 0.99 -7.03 -24.33
C GLN A 199 -0.19 -7.94 -24.67
N LEU A 200 -0.50 -8.94 -23.83
CA LEU A 200 -1.64 -9.83 -24.02
C LEU A 200 -2.97 -9.06 -24.08
N HIS A 201 -3.16 -8.06 -23.21
CA HIS A 201 -4.37 -7.25 -23.27
C HIS A 201 -4.51 -6.47 -24.58
N ARG A 202 -3.39 -5.98 -25.15
CA ARG A 202 -3.39 -5.22 -26.40
C ARG A 202 -3.69 -6.10 -27.62
N GLU A 203 -3.30 -7.36 -27.59
CA GLU A 203 -3.64 -8.35 -28.61
C GLU A 203 -5.14 -8.62 -28.65
N GLU A 204 -5.80 -8.58 -27.46
CA GLU A 204 -7.25 -8.77 -27.34
C GLU A 204 -8.05 -7.46 -27.56
N ASN A 205 -7.47 -6.28 -27.24
CA ASN A 205 -8.16 -4.98 -27.17
C ASN A 205 -7.31 -3.81 -27.70
N THR A 206 -7.36 -3.53 -28.97
CA THR A 206 -6.40 -2.75 -29.75
C THR A 206 -6.22 -1.26 -29.46
N ARG A 207 -6.89 -0.57 -28.48
CA ARG A 207 -6.84 0.92 -28.39
C ARG A 207 -6.85 1.58 -27.03
N GLN A 208 -6.55 0.90 -25.92
CA GLN A 208 -6.58 1.58 -24.62
C GLN A 208 -5.24 2.19 -24.23
N LEU A 209 -5.29 3.44 -23.70
CA LEU A 209 -4.14 4.09 -23.08
C LEU A 209 -3.71 3.31 -21.81
N ASN A 210 -2.41 3.23 -21.54
CA ASN A 210 -1.85 2.52 -20.39
C ASN A 210 -2.49 2.93 -19.05
N GLU A 211 -2.81 4.23 -18.88
CA GLU A 211 -3.44 4.75 -17.66
C GLU A 211 -4.91 4.33 -17.51
N GLN A 212 -5.61 4.06 -18.61
CA GLN A 212 -6.97 3.52 -18.57
C GLN A 212 -6.96 2.04 -18.26
N LEU A 213 -6.05 1.29 -18.91
CA LEU A 213 -5.87 -0.14 -18.71
C LEU A 213 -5.72 -0.52 -17.24
N VAL A 214 -4.84 0.17 -16.50
CA VAL A 214 -4.56 -0.12 -15.08
C VAL A 214 -5.75 0.16 -14.15
N ARG A 215 -6.82 0.76 -14.64
CA ARG A 215 -8.07 1.01 -13.90
C ARG A 215 -9.11 -0.08 -14.14
N LEU A 216 -8.89 -0.99 -15.09
CA LEU A 216 -9.84 -2.04 -15.43
C LEU A 216 -9.73 -3.24 -14.48
N ARG A 217 -10.86 -3.70 -13.99
CA ARG A 217 -10.92 -4.93 -13.20
C ARG A 217 -10.52 -6.16 -14.03
N SER A 218 -10.92 -6.21 -15.29
CA SER A 218 -10.58 -7.32 -16.21
C SER A 218 -9.08 -7.48 -16.45
N PHE A 219 -8.30 -6.41 -16.34
CA PHE A 219 -6.84 -6.48 -16.46
C PHE A 219 -6.21 -7.33 -15.34
N ARG A 220 -6.85 -7.43 -14.18
CA ARG A 220 -6.40 -8.28 -13.08
C ARG A 220 -6.36 -9.75 -13.46
N ASP A 221 -7.33 -10.23 -14.23
CA ASP A 221 -7.39 -11.64 -14.63
C ASP A 221 -6.22 -11.98 -15.57
N ILE A 222 -5.84 -11.05 -16.43
CA ILE A 222 -4.69 -11.20 -17.32
C ILE A 222 -3.38 -11.21 -16.52
N VAL A 223 -3.23 -10.30 -15.56
CA VAL A 223 -2.05 -10.29 -14.66
C VAL A 223 -1.96 -11.57 -13.85
N ASN A 224 -3.09 -12.10 -13.33
CA ASN A 224 -3.13 -13.38 -12.62
C ASN A 224 -2.69 -14.54 -13.51
N LYS A 225 -3.14 -14.60 -14.77
CA LYS A 225 -2.67 -15.62 -15.74
C LYS A 225 -1.15 -15.57 -15.92
N CYS A 226 -0.59 -14.38 -16.09
CA CYS A 226 0.86 -14.19 -16.21
C CYS A 226 1.61 -14.63 -14.94
N LEU A 227 1.09 -14.30 -13.75
CA LEU A 227 1.66 -14.72 -12.47
C LEU A 227 1.67 -16.24 -12.30
N ILE A 228 0.57 -16.92 -12.61
CA ILE A 228 0.48 -18.40 -12.53
C ILE A 228 1.53 -19.06 -13.45
N ASN A 229 1.75 -18.51 -14.64
CA ASN A 229 2.73 -19.02 -15.57
C ASN A 229 4.19 -18.76 -15.13
N GLU A 230 4.44 -17.72 -14.35
CA GLU A 230 5.76 -17.39 -13.81
C GLU A 230 6.11 -18.21 -12.57
N LEU A 231 5.10 -18.70 -11.83
CA LEU A 231 5.28 -19.46 -10.58
C LEU A 231 5.32 -20.98 -10.79
N LYS A 232 5.03 -21.46 -12.01
CA LYS A 232 5.20 -22.87 -12.44
C LYS A 232 6.62 -23.13 -12.88
#